data_b30eb8a67941a26170faebd9ed3c00e2
#
_entry.id   b30eb8a67941a26170faebd9ed3c00e2
#
_cell.length_a   1.000
_cell.length_b   1.000
_cell.length_c   1.000
_cell.angle_alpha   90.00
_cell.angle_beta   90.00
_cell.angle_gamma   90.00
#
_symmetry.space_group_name_H-M   'P 1'
#
loop_
_entity.id
_entity.type
_entity.pdbx_description
1 polymer ?
#
loop_
_entity_poly.entity_id
_entity_poly.type
_entity_poly.pdbx_seq_one_letter_code
_entity_poly.pdbx_strand_id
1 'polypeptide(L)'
;MEETLNLEDILEVIKKNFLMIAIMTLLFGCIAAYGTIFLMTPQYEAKTQILVSQAQDTEMVNNQDIQASLQLINTYRDIIKSPTVLDDVVSNLDLDETSSAISEKINVTNQDQSQVLTVTVTDPSAQNAQNIANEVASVFQSTVPEVMNVDNVSVLAAADVGNNPSPVSPQPVINIAIGLILGLLVGLGIAFLRAFMDKRVTTEEDVQKYLDLPVLGTVAKFKK
;
A
#
# COMPACT_ATOMS: atom_id res chain seq x y z
N MET A 1 -42.10 -17.81 -7.10
CA MET A 1 -41.88 -16.85 -8.18
C MET A 1 -40.46 -16.32 -7.97
N GLU A 2 -39.56 -16.68 -8.85
CA GLU A 2 -38.18 -16.16 -8.82
C GLU A 2 -38.24 -14.70 -9.25
N GLU A 3 -37.90 -13.78 -8.32
CA GLU A 3 -37.72 -12.38 -8.64
C GLU A 3 -36.40 -12.28 -9.43
N THR A 4 -36.49 -12.37 -10.75
CA THR A 4 -35.36 -12.02 -11.63
C THR A 4 -35.24 -10.51 -11.59
N LEU A 5 -34.24 -10.03 -10.88
CA LEU A 5 -33.83 -8.62 -10.93
C LEU A 5 -33.52 -8.25 -12.38
N ASN A 6 -34.40 -7.54 -13.04
CA ASN A 6 -34.17 -7.04 -14.38
C ASN A 6 -33.12 -5.94 -14.35
N LEU A 7 -32.22 -5.91 -15.35
CA LEU A 7 -31.24 -4.85 -15.49
C LEU A 7 -31.86 -3.45 -15.53
N GLU A 8 -33.12 -3.37 -16.01
CA GLU A 8 -33.92 -2.14 -16.07
C GLU A 8 -34.25 -1.62 -14.67
N ASP A 9 -34.64 -2.50 -13.72
CA ASP A 9 -34.94 -2.14 -12.34
C ASP A 9 -33.71 -1.60 -11.60
N ILE A 10 -32.54 -2.21 -11.84
CA ILE A 10 -31.26 -1.74 -11.29
C ILE A 10 -30.93 -0.32 -11.78
N LEU A 11 -31.08 -0.09 -13.08
CA LEU A 11 -30.84 1.21 -13.68
C LEU A 11 -31.81 2.28 -13.18
N GLU A 12 -33.08 1.94 -12.96
CA GLU A 12 -34.09 2.86 -12.41
C GLU A 12 -33.75 3.24 -10.97
N VAL A 13 -33.37 2.29 -10.10
CA VAL A 13 -32.95 2.55 -8.72
C VAL A 13 -31.76 3.49 -8.69
N ILE A 14 -30.75 3.27 -9.55
CA ILE A 14 -29.56 4.12 -9.65
C ILE A 14 -29.95 5.54 -10.10
N LYS A 15 -30.75 5.68 -11.15
CA LYS A 15 -31.21 7.00 -11.66
C LYS A 15 -32.02 7.76 -10.63
N LYS A 16 -32.96 7.08 -9.96
CA LYS A 16 -33.83 7.67 -8.92
C LYS A 16 -33.03 8.15 -7.70
N ASN A 17 -31.93 7.46 -7.35
CA ASN A 17 -31.12 7.77 -6.18
C ASN A 17 -29.74 8.35 -6.53
N PHE A 18 -29.52 8.77 -7.78
CA PHE A 18 -28.22 9.25 -8.27
C PHE A 18 -27.62 10.35 -7.41
N LEU A 19 -28.42 11.34 -7.02
CA LEU A 19 -27.94 12.44 -6.19
C LEU A 19 -27.44 11.97 -4.82
N MET A 20 -28.15 11.01 -4.21
CA MET A 20 -27.77 10.43 -2.92
C MET A 20 -26.49 9.62 -3.05
N ILE A 21 -26.37 8.80 -4.10
CA ILE A 21 -25.15 8.03 -4.38
C ILE A 21 -23.96 8.97 -4.60
N ALA A 22 -24.14 10.04 -5.40
CA ALA A 22 -23.10 11.03 -5.66
C ALA A 22 -22.65 11.76 -4.38
N ILE A 23 -23.60 12.15 -3.52
CA ILE A 23 -23.28 12.80 -2.23
C ILE A 23 -22.48 11.84 -1.33
N MET A 24 -22.89 10.58 -1.22
CA MET A 24 -22.17 9.59 -0.41
C MET A 24 -20.76 9.34 -0.96
N THR A 25 -20.62 9.21 -2.27
CA THR A 25 -19.31 9.04 -2.93
C THR A 25 -18.39 10.22 -2.63
N LEU A 26 -18.89 11.46 -2.80
CA LEU A 26 -18.11 12.66 -2.50
C LEU A 26 -17.76 12.77 -1.00
N LEU A 27 -18.69 12.47 -0.12
CA LEU A 27 -18.49 12.54 1.33
C LEU A 27 -17.36 11.60 1.77
N PHE A 28 -17.35 10.36 1.30
CA PHE A 28 -16.28 9.40 1.60
C PHE A 28 -14.95 9.81 0.97
N GLY A 29 -14.97 10.36 -0.24
CA GLY A 29 -13.79 10.94 -0.88
C GLY A 29 -13.19 12.10 -0.07
N CYS A 30 -14.03 13.03 0.42
CA CYS A 30 -13.60 14.13 1.29
C CYS A 30 -13.04 13.64 2.64
N ILE A 31 -13.68 12.64 3.26
CA ILE A 31 -13.18 12.03 4.50
C ILE A 31 -11.80 11.39 4.26
N ALA A 32 -11.63 10.63 3.17
CA ALA A 32 -10.36 10.02 2.81
C ALA A 32 -9.28 11.07 2.52
N ALA A 33 -9.61 12.15 1.82
CA ALA A 33 -8.71 13.27 1.55
C ALA A 33 -8.27 13.95 2.85
N TYR A 34 -9.23 14.27 3.73
CA TYR A 34 -8.93 14.89 5.01
C TYR A 34 -8.04 13.99 5.87
N GLY A 35 -8.38 12.72 6.00
CA GLY A 35 -7.57 11.76 6.77
C GLY A 35 -6.15 11.62 6.23
N THR A 36 -6.00 11.53 4.90
CA THR A 36 -4.69 11.38 4.26
C THR A 36 -3.80 12.60 4.43
N ILE A 37 -4.36 13.82 4.32
CA ILE A 37 -3.56 15.06 4.33
C ILE A 37 -3.27 15.55 5.76
N PHE A 38 -4.24 15.39 6.68
CA PHE A 38 -4.15 16.00 8.01
C PHE A 38 -3.79 15.01 9.14
N LEU A 39 -4.11 13.70 8.98
CA LEU A 39 -3.87 12.72 10.05
C LEU A 39 -2.63 11.85 9.81
N MET A 40 -2.20 11.69 8.55
CA MET A 40 -1.05 10.84 8.24
C MET A 40 0.24 11.66 8.17
N THR A 41 1.27 11.21 8.85
CA THR A 41 2.61 11.81 8.77
C THR A 41 3.29 11.41 7.46
N PRO A 42 3.88 12.36 6.71
CA PRO A 42 4.64 12.02 5.52
C PRO A 42 5.82 11.11 5.88
N GLN A 43 6.10 10.15 5.00
CA GLN A 43 7.23 9.22 5.14
C GLN A 43 8.15 9.38 3.94
N TYR A 44 9.43 9.40 4.19
CA TYR A 44 10.48 9.51 3.18
C TYR A 44 11.26 8.21 3.12
N GLU A 45 11.77 7.90 1.95
CA GLU A 45 12.50 6.67 1.69
C GLU A 45 13.90 7.00 1.19
N ALA A 46 14.90 6.37 1.82
CA ALA A 46 16.29 6.42 1.39
C ALA A 46 16.78 5.01 1.06
N LYS A 47 17.53 4.85 -0.02
CA LYS A 47 18.02 3.56 -0.50
C LYS A 47 19.52 3.57 -0.61
N THR A 48 20.17 2.56 -0.03
CA THR A 48 21.58 2.25 -0.24
C THR A 48 21.71 0.86 -0.87
N GLN A 49 22.75 0.68 -1.67
CA GLN A 49 23.01 -0.59 -2.34
C GLN A 49 24.36 -1.16 -1.89
N ILE A 50 24.34 -2.42 -1.52
CA ILE A 50 25.49 -3.16 -1.03
C ILE A 50 25.73 -4.32 -1.99
N LEU A 51 26.94 -4.39 -2.55
CA LEU A 51 27.39 -5.52 -3.35
C LEU A 51 28.05 -6.54 -2.45
N VAL A 52 27.60 -7.78 -2.56
CA VAL A 52 28.20 -8.93 -1.89
C VAL A 52 28.90 -9.79 -2.94
N SER A 53 30.21 -9.68 -3.05
CA SER A 53 30.99 -10.47 -3.99
C SER A 53 31.24 -11.86 -3.42
N GLN A 54 31.23 -12.91 -4.27
CA GLN A 54 31.81 -14.18 -3.85
C GLN A 54 33.32 -14.14 -4.09
N ALA A 55 34.10 -14.59 -3.13
CA ALA A 55 35.51 -14.89 -3.39
C ALA A 55 35.55 -16.04 -4.42
N GLN A 56 35.79 -15.71 -5.67
CA GLN A 56 35.94 -16.68 -6.73
C GLN A 56 37.32 -17.35 -6.61
N ASP A 57 37.33 -18.52 -6.01
CA ASP A 57 38.39 -19.50 -6.20
C ASP A 57 37.80 -20.74 -6.93
N THR A 58 37.39 -20.63 -8.18
CA THR A 58 37.38 -21.78 -9.11
C THR A 58 36.58 -21.53 -10.40
N GLU A 59 37.10 -22.01 -11.50
CA GLU A 59 36.68 -21.84 -12.89
C GLU A 59 35.40 -22.58 -13.35
N MET A 60 34.54 -23.10 -12.48
CA MET A 60 33.30 -23.78 -12.88
C MET A 60 32.10 -23.37 -12.03
N VAL A 61 31.26 -22.53 -12.58
CA VAL A 61 29.94 -22.19 -11.99
C VAL A 61 29.01 -23.41 -12.10
N ASN A 62 28.72 -24.05 -10.98
CA ASN A 62 27.77 -25.16 -10.91
C ASN A 62 26.42 -24.70 -10.36
N ASN A 63 25.31 -25.38 -10.71
CA ASN A 63 23.98 -25.04 -10.19
C ASN A 63 23.89 -25.09 -8.64
N GLN A 64 24.80 -25.78 -7.99
CA GLN A 64 24.94 -25.83 -6.53
C GLN A 64 25.43 -24.48 -5.96
N ASP A 65 26.29 -23.77 -6.70
CA ASP A 65 26.86 -22.49 -6.26
C ASP A 65 25.81 -21.37 -6.27
N ILE A 66 24.83 -21.46 -7.19
CA ILE A 66 23.70 -20.52 -7.25
C ILE A 66 22.80 -20.68 -6.02
N GLN A 67 22.49 -21.91 -5.62
CA GLN A 67 21.67 -22.16 -4.42
C GLN A 67 22.38 -21.71 -3.14
N ALA A 68 23.67 -21.96 -3.02
CA ALA A 68 24.50 -21.50 -1.92
C ALA A 68 24.56 -19.96 -1.87
N SER A 69 24.67 -19.30 -3.01
CA SER A 69 24.65 -17.82 -3.11
C SER A 69 23.34 -17.22 -2.63
N LEU A 70 22.20 -17.80 -3.00
CA LEU A 70 20.88 -17.33 -2.54
C LEU A 70 20.70 -17.52 -1.02
N GLN A 71 21.25 -18.58 -0.46
CA GLN A 71 21.21 -18.80 0.98
C GLN A 71 22.09 -17.80 1.74
N LEU A 72 23.25 -17.45 1.20
CA LEU A 72 24.13 -16.41 1.76
C LEU A 72 23.44 -15.04 1.75
N ILE A 73 22.73 -14.69 0.68
CA ILE A 73 21.98 -13.43 0.59
C ILE A 73 20.93 -13.32 1.71
N ASN A 74 20.21 -14.41 2.01
CA ASN A 74 19.27 -14.42 3.12
C ASN A 74 19.98 -14.23 4.47
N THR A 75 21.13 -14.87 4.67
CA THR A 75 21.95 -14.69 5.87
C THR A 75 22.42 -13.24 6.02
N TYR A 76 22.88 -12.61 4.96
CA TYR A 76 23.29 -11.20 4.98
C TYR A 76 22.11 -10.27 5.32
N ARG A 77 20.91 -10.55 4.79
CA ARG A 77 19.69 -9.81 5.14
C ARG A 77 19.38 -9.91 6.63
N ASP A 78 19.53 -11.10 7.21
CA ASP A 78 19.29 -11.31 8.63
C ASP A 78 20.35 -10.62 9.49
N ILE A 79 21.62 -10.60 9.05
CA ILE A 79 22.70 -9.88 9.74
C ILE A 79 22.46 -8.37 9.71
N ILE A 80 22.04 -7.80 8.57
CA ILE A 80 21.71 -6.36 8.46
C ILE A 80 20.63 -5.97 9.48
N LYS A 81 19.65 -6.83 9.71
CA LYS A 81 18.53 -6.58 10.64
C LYS A 81 18.81 -7.08 12.07
N SER A 82 19.99 -7.63 12.33
CA SER A 82 20.35 -8.15 13.62
C SER A 82 20.58 -7.03 14.66
N PRO A 83 20.32 -7.29 15.94
CA PRO A 83 20.66 -6.36 17.00
C PRO A 83 22.14 -5.93 16.98
N THR A 84 23.05 -6.85 16.64
CA THR A 84 24.49 -6.57 16.55
C THR A 84 24.80 -5.39 15.64
N VAL A 85 24.18 -5.31 14.46
CA VAL A 85 24.37 -4.21 13.51
C VAL A 85 23.56 -2.99 13.93
N LEU A 86 22.30 -3.20 14.33
CA LEU A 86 21.39 -2.08 14.59
C LEU A 86 21.65 -1.35 15.92
N ASP A 87 22.19 -2.02 16.92
CA ASP A 87 22.64 -1.37 18.18
C ASP A 87 23.82 -0.41 17.94
N ASP A 88 24.75 -0.81 17.07
CA ASP A 88 25.87 0.05 16.65
C ASP A 88 25.36 1.25 15.84
N VAL A 89 24.39 1.04 14.93
CA VAL A 89 23.76 2.13 14.15
C VAL A 89 23.08 3.14 15.08
N VAL A 90 22.29 2.67 16.06
CA VAL A 90 21.62 3.52 17.04
C VAL A 90 22.64 4.32 17.86
N SER A 91 23.72 3.65 18.29
CA SER A 91 24.79 4.27 19.07
C SER A 91 25.57 5.31 18.28
N ASN A 92 25.95 5.00 17.04
CA ASN A 92 26.75 5.88 16.18
C ASN A 92 26.01 7.14 15.75
N LEU A 93 24.70 7.03 15.55
CA LEU A 93 23.84 8.16 15.15
C LEU A 93 23.18 8.86 16.33
N ASP A 94 23.43 8.41 17.58
CA ASP A 94 22.83 8.96 18.82
C ASP A 94 21.29 9.06 18.72
N LEU A 95 20.64 7.95 18.28
CA LEU A 95 19.20 7.90 18.08
C LEU A 95 18.48 7.59 19.39
N ASP A 96 17.38 8.28 19.66
CA ASP A 96 16.51 8.02 20.81
C ASP A 96 15.62 6.76 20.64
N GLU A 97 15.82 6.00 19.57
CA GLU A 97 15.04 4.83 19.22
C GLU A 97 15.78 3.54 19.53
N THR A 98 15.03 2.45 19.73
CA THR A 98 15.62 1.12 19.94
C THR A 98 15.98 0.47 18.61
N SER A 99 16.95 -0.45 18.60
CA SER A 99 17.31 -1.26 17.42
C SER A 99 16.11 -2.01 16.83
N SER A 100 15.16 -2.44 17.67
CA SER A 100 13.93 -3.06 17.20
C SER A 100 13.06 -2.08 16.39
N ALA A 101 12.91 -0.83 16.83
CA ALA A 101 12.17 0.19 16.11
C ALA A 101 12.85 0.55 14.78
N ILE A 102 14.18 0.63 14.76
CA ILE A 102 14.95 0.83 13.52
C ILE A 102 14.78 -0.35 12.58
N SER A 103 14.77 -1.59 13.07
CA SER A 103 14.55 -2.79 12.26
C SER A 103 13.21 -2.79 11.51
N GLU A 104 12.15 -2.20 12.10
CA GLU A 104 10.84 -2.05 11.46
C GLU A 104 10.85 -1.02 10.32
N LYS A 105 11.72 0.00 10.40
CA LYS A 105 11.91 1.03 9.37
C LYS A 105 12.77 0.53 8.19
N ILE A 106 13.49 -0.59 8.36
CA ILE A 106 14.41 -1.12 7.37
C ILE A 106 13.76 -2.26 6.59
N ASN A 107 13.80 -2.16 5.27
CA ASN A 107 13.46 -3.23 4.36
C ASN A 107 14.68 -3.58 3.49
N VAL A 108 15.10 -4.85 3.54
CA VAL A 108 16.25 -5.34 2.75
C VAL A 108 15.71 -6.25 1.65
N THR A 109 15.97 -5.87 0.42
CA THR A 109 15.56 -6.62 -0.78
C THR A 109 16.74 -6.90 -1.69
N ASN A 110 16.65 -7.93 -2.47
CA ASN A 110 17.53 -8.19 -3.60
C ASN A 110 16.69 -8.50 -4.83
N GLN A 111 17.23 -8.22 -6.02
CA GLN A 111 16.62 -8.68 -7.25
C GLN A 111 16.99 -10.16 -7.45
N ASP A 112 16.11 -10.91 -8.11
CA ASP A 112 16.33 -12.33 -8.36
C ASP A 112 17.69 -12.60 -9.02
N GLN A 113 18.48 -13.49 -8.41
CA GLN A 113 19.83 -13.86 -8.83
C GLN A 113 20.86 -12.71 -8.82
N SER A 114 20.58 -11.61 -8.13
CA SER A 114 21.51 -10.50 -7.97
C SER A 114 22.29 -10.61 -6.66
N GLN A 115 23.57 -10.27 -6.71
CA GLN A 115 24.45 -10.13 -5.54
C GLN A 115 24.34 -8.74 -4.90
N VAL A 116 23.44 -7.89 -5.39
CA VAL A 116 23.20 -6.56 -4.84
C VAL A 116 22.02 -6.60 -3.87
N LEU A 117 22.30 -6.24 -2.62
CA LEU A 117 21.30 -6.00 -1.59
C LEU A 117 20.92 -4.52 -1.62
N THR A 118 19.64 -4.25 -1.68
CA THR A 118 19.11 -2.88 -1.54
C THR A 118 18.53 -2.75 -0.13
N VAL A 119 19.13 -1.89 0.66
CA VAL A 119 18.62 -1.52 1.98
C VAL A 119 17.80 -0.24 1.82
N THR A 120 16.54 -0.34 2.13
CA THR A 120 15.57 0.75 2.06
C THR A 120 15.16 1.13 3.47
N VAL A 121 15.32 2.40 3.82
CA VAL A 121 14.94 2.94 5.12
C VAL A 121 13.80 3.93 4.94
N THR A 122 12.75 3.81 5.73
CA THR A 122 11.58 4.69 5.73
C THR A 122 11.49 5.44 7.05
N ASP A 123 11.47 6.78 7.00
CA ASP A 123 11.42 7.64 8.19
C ASP A 123 10.62 8.92 7.93
N PRO A 124 9.98 9.54 8.94
CA PRO A 124 9.33 10.84 8.81
C PRO A 124 10.28 11.97 8.39
N SER A 125 11.58 11.82 8.62
CA SER A 125 12.63 12.74 8.20
C SER A 125 13.47 12.13 7.07
N ALA A 126 13.50 12.78 5.91
CA ALA A 126 14.32 12.34 4.78
C ALA A 126 15.81 12.25 5.13
N GLN A 127 16.31 13.19 5.95
CA GLN A 127 17.71 13.21 6.40
C GLN A 127 18.00 12.03 7.33
N ASN A 128 17.09 11.71 8.24
CA ASN A 128 17.26 10.55 9.13
C ASN A 128 17.23 9.25 8.33
N ALA A 129 16.30 9.10 7.38
CA ALA A 129 16.25 7.95 6.49
C ALA A 129 17.59 7.75 5.75
N GLN A 130 18.16 8.84 5.21
CA GLN A 130 19.45 8.80 4.53
C GLN A 130 20.59 8.43 5.48
N ASN A 131 20.66 9.05 6.66
CA ASN A 131 21.72 8.79 7.63
C ASN A 131 21.66 7.34 8.12
N ILE A 132 20.47 6.83 8.47
CA ILE A 132 20.29 5.45 8.91
C ILE A 132 20.67 4.48 7.78
N ALA A 133 20.25 4.73 6.54
CA ALA A 133 20.56 3.85 5.41
C ALA A 133 22.07 3.74 5.15
N ASN A 134 22.77 4.86 5.23
CA ASN A 134 24.21 4.90 5.01
C ASN A 134 24.98 4.28 6.19
N GLU A 135 24.54 4.55 7.42
CA GLU A 135 25.18 3.99 8.61
C GLU A 135 24.98 2.47 8.68
N VAL A 136 23.78 1.97 8.38
CA VAL A 136 23.53 0.51 8.27
C VAL A 136 24.50 -0.14 7.27
N ALA A 137 24.73 0.48 6.11
CA ALA A 137 25.66 -0.05 5.12
C ALA A 137 27.11 -0.03 5.62
N SER A 138 27.49 1.03 6.32
CA SER A 138 28.84 1.20 6.90
C SER A 138 29.11 0.17 8.01
N VAL A 139 28.20 0.06 8.98
CA VAL A 139 28.31 -0.90 10.08
C VAL A 139 28.27 -2.33 9.56
N PHE A 140 27.38 -2.64 8.62
CA PHE A 140 27.32 -3.96 8.00
C PHE A 140 28.64 -4.32 7.30
N GLN A 141 29.22 -3.38 6.54
CA GLN A 141 30.50 -3.59 5.87
C GLN A 141 31.65 -3.88 6.86
N SER A 142 31.63 -3.26 8.05
CA SER A 142 32.65 -3.53 9.07
C SER A 142 32.39 -4.80 9.88
N THR A 143 31.11 -5.16 10.11
CA THR A 143 30.72 -6.32 10.94
C THR A 143 30.86 -7.65 10.20
N VAL A 144 30.61 -7.70 8.89
CA VAL A 144 30.65 -8.95 8.12
C VAL A 144 32.01 -9.65 8.17
N PRO A 145 33.17 -8.95 7.99
CA PRO A 145 34.48 -9.58 8.13
C PRO A 145 34.73 -10.20 9.50
N GLU A 146 34.23 -9.58 10.55
CA GLU A 146 34.39 -10.07 11.91
C GLU A 146 33.56 -11.32 12.21
N VAL A 147 32.32 -11.35 11.72
CA VAL A 147 31.35 -12.44 12.00
C VAL A 147 31.55 -13.62 11.05
N MET A 148 31.81 -13.35 9.77
CA MET A 148 31.87 -14.39 8.73
C MET A 148 33.31 -14.69 8.23
N ASN A 149 34.28 -13.93 8.70
CA ASN A 149 35.69 -14.05 8.29
C ASN A 149 35.89 -13.98 6.76
N VAL A 150 35.11 -13.09 6.11
CA VAL A 150 35.13 -12.86 4.66
C VAL A 150 35.13 -11.35 4.40
N ASP A 151 35.95 -10.91 3.46
CA ASP A 151 36.00 -9.49 3.03
C ASP A 151 35.41 -9.38 1.61
N ASN A 152 34.09 -9.50 1.54
CA ASN A 152 33.38 -9.60 0.28
C ASN A 152 32.19 -8.62 0.15
N VAL A 153 32.13 -7.63 1.03
CA VAL A 153 31.05 -6.64 1.07
C VAL A 153 31.58 -5.25 0.71
N SER A 154 30.91 -4.60 -0.24
CA SER A 154 31.21 -3.22 -0.60
C SER A 154 29.95 -2.40 -0.82
N VAL A 155 29.98 -1.13 -0.40
CA VAL A 155 28.88 -0.19 -0.69
C VAL A 155 28.95 0.21 -2.16
N LEU A 156 27.94 -0.18 -2.94
CA LEU A 156 27.85 0.13 -4.36
C LEU A 156 27.33 1.54 -4.61
N ALA A 157 26.30 1.93 -3.86
CA ALA A 157 25.70 3.25 -3.93
C ALA A 157 25.23 3.68 -2.54
N ALA A 158 25.71 4.84 -2.10
CA ALA A 158 25.20 5.46 -0.88
C ALA A 158 23.80 6.04 -1.08
N ALA A 159 23.01 6.07 -0.02
CA ALA A 159 21.72 6.72 -0.04
C ALA A 159 21.88 8.23 -0.18
N ASP A 160 21.13 8.81 -1.11
CA ASP A 160 21.02 10.25 -1.32
C ASP A 160 19.54 10.58 -1.60
N VAL A 161 18.94 11.39 -0.74
CA VAL A 161 17.54 11.84 -0.90
C VAL A 161 17.43 13.13 -1.72
N GLY A 162 18.57 13.69 -2.15
CA GLY A 162 18.62 14.93 -2.93
C GLY A 162 18.19 16.17 -2.15
N ASN A 163 18.14 17.31 -2.86
CA ASN A 163 17.82 18.61 -2.25
C ASN A 163 16.31 18.85 -2.05
N ASN A 164 15.45 18.08 -2.68
CA ASN A 164 14.00 18.23 -2.60
C ASN A 164 13.32 16.85 -2.50
N PRO A 165 13.47 16.16 -1.36
CA PRO A 165 12.89 14.84 -1.18
C PRO A 165 11.35 14.89 -1.23
N SER A 166 10.74 13.96 -1.96
CA SER A 166 9.29 13.81 -1.99
C SER A 166 8.88 12.62 -1.10
N PRO A 167 7.81 12.77 -0.30
CA PRO A 167 7.33 11.67 0.52
C PRO A 167 6.79 10.53 -0.34
N VAL A 168 7.08 9.29 0.05
CA VAL A 168 6.59 8.07 -0.61
C VAL A 168 5.22 7.62 -0.07
N SER A 169 4.90 8.06 1.13
CA SER A 169 3.61 7.80 1.81
C SER A 169 3.21 9.04 2.62
N PRO A 170 1.90 9.28 2.83
CA PRO A 170 0.78 8.60 2.19
C PRO A 170 0.68 8.92 0.70
N GLN A 171 -0.04 8.06 -0.04
CA GLN A 171 -0.34 8.31 -1.46
C GLN A 171 -1.76 8.88 -1.59
N PRO A 172 -1.96 10.22 -1.65
CA PRO A 172 -3.28 10.83 -1.57
C PRO A 172 -4.22 10.36 -2.68
N VAL A 173 -3.70 10.21 -3.89
CA VAL A 173 -4.49 9.79 -5.05
C VAL A 173 -5.10 8.41 -4.84
N ILE A 174 -4.31 7.45 -4.35
CA ILE A 174 -4.78 6.08 -4.11
C ILE A 174 -5.78 6.05 -2.96
N ASN A 175 -5.50 6.73 -1.85
CA ASN A 175 -6.37 6.77 -0.69
C ASN A 175 -7.72 7.41 -1.00
N ILE A 176 -7.72 8.51 -1.78
CA ILE A 176 -8.95 9.18 -2.23
C ILE A 176 -9.73 8.25 -3.19
N ALA A 177 -9.07 7.57 -4.12
CA ALA A 177 -9.72 6.64 -5.02
C ALA A 177 -10.41 5.49 -4.26
N ILE A 178 -9.74 4.92 -3.24
CA ILE A 178 -10.33 3.91 -2.35
C ILE A 178 -11.55 4.49 -1.62
N GLY A 179 -11.44 5.71 -1.09
CA GLY A 179 -12.54 6.41 -0.43
C GLY A 179 -13.76 6.59 -1.36
N LEU A 180 -13.54 7.01 -2.60
CA LEU A 180 -14.60 7.17 -3.60
C LEU A 180 -15.28 5.82 -3.94
N ILE A 181 -14.50 4.76 -4.12
CA ILE A 181 -15.05 3.41 -4.38
C ILE A 181 -15.90 2.92 -3.20
N LEU A 182 -15.41 3.07 -1.98
CA LEU A 182 -16.17 2.72 -0.79
C LEU A 182 -17.45 3.53 -0.66
N GLY A 183 -17.38 4.85 -0.90
CA GLY A 183 -18.54 5.73 -0.89
C GLY A 183 -19.59 5.35 -1.95
N LEU A 184 -19.12 4.95 -3.14
CA LEU A 184 -19.99 4.43 -4.21
C LEU A 184 -20.70 3.14 -3.78
N LEU A 185 -19.97 2.18 -3.21
CA LEU A 185 -20.53 0.91 -2.74
C LEU A 185 -21.57 1.13 -1.63
N VAL A 186 -21.24 1.99 -0.65
CA VAL A 186 -22.16 2.35 0.43
C VAL A 186 -23.40 3.06 -0.11
N GLY A 187 -23.21 4.03 -1.03
CA GLY A 187 -24.28 4.77 -1.68
C GLY A 187 -25.22 3.86 -2.47
N LEU A 188 -24.68 2.92 -3.23
CA LEU A 188 -25.47 1.89 -3.93
C LEU A 188 -26.20 0.99 -2.93
N GLY A 189 -25.54 0.50 -1.89
CA GLY A 189 -26.16 -0.33 -0.86
C GLY A 189 -27.37 0.36 -0.21
N ILE A 190 -27.23 1.63 0.16
CA ILE A 190 -28.33 2.42 0.73
C ILE A 190 -29.45 2.64 -0.30
N ALA A 191 -29.10 2.90 -1.58
CA ALA A 191 -30.09 3.08 -2.65
C ALA A 191 -30.93 1.80 -2.86
N PHE A 192 -30.30 0.65 -2.88
CA PHE A 192 -31.02 -0.64 -2.99
C PHE A 192 -31.83 -0.96 -1.74
N LEU A 193 -31.29 -0.75 -0.53
CA LEU A 193 -32.06 -0.91 0.71
C LEU A 193 -33.31 -0.03 0.71
N ARG A 194 -33.16 1.23 0.29
CA ARG A 194 -34.28 2.16 0.20
C ARG A 194 -35.31 1.72 -0.85
N ALA A 195 -34.86 1.25 -2.01
CA ALA A 195 -35.74 0.72 -3.05
C ALA A 195 -36.50 -0.53 -2.57
N PHE A 196 -35.82 -1.43 -1.85
CA PHE A 196 -36.43 -2.62 -1.28
C PHE A 196 -37.47 -2.31 -0.18
N MET A 197 -37.24 -1.24 0.59
CA MET A 197 -38.18 -0.77 1.64
C MET A 197 -39.28 0.12 1.11
N ASP A 198 -39.18 0.66 -0.12
CA ASP A 198 -40.18 1.51 -0.74
C ASP A 198 -41.31 0.65 -1.34
N LYS A 199 -42.37 0.42 -0.55
CA LYS A 199 -43.55 -0.37 -0.95
C LYS A 199 -44.59 0.51 -1.65
N ARG A 200 -44.23 1.67 -2.17
CA ARG A 200 -45.20 2.54 -2.86
C ARG A 200 -45.49 2.01 -4.26
N VAL A 201 -46.76 1.82 -4.54
CA VAL A 201 -47.25 1.47 -5.87
C VAL A 201 -47.13 2.73 -6.75
N THR A 202 -46.19 2.73 -7.69
CA THR A 202 -45.89 3.88 -8.57
C THR A 202 -45.99 3.53 -10.05
N THR A 203 -45.94 2.25 -10.41
CA THR A 203 -46.00 1.79 -11.80
C THR A 203 -47.25 0.94 -12.02
N GLU A 204 -47.69 0.75 -13.27
CA GLU A 204 -48.74 -0.14 -13.66
C GLU A 204 -48.47 -1.59 -13.24
N GLU A 205 -47.21 -1.99 -13.32
CA GLU A 205 -46.72 -3.31 -12.91
C GLU A 205 -46.87 -3.52 -11.40
N ASP A 206 -46.65 -2.49 -10.58
CA ASP A 206 -46.83 -2.53 -9.13
C ASP A 206 -48.30 -2.80 -8.75
N VAL A 207 -49.26 -2.17 -9.49
CA VAL A 207 -50.69 -2.38 -9.26
C VAL A 207 -51.06 -3.83 -9.51
N GLN A 208 -50.58 -4.41 -10.61
CA GLN A 208 -50.85 -5.80 -10.96
C GLN A 208 -50.14 -6.77 -10.00
N LYS A 209 -48.91 -6.46 -9.55
CA LYS A 209 -48.12 -7.29 -8.65
C LYS A 209 -48.65 -7.30 -7.21
N TYR A 210 -49.07 -6.15 -6.67
CA TYR A 210 -49.51 -6.03 -5.27
C TYR A 210 -51.00 -6.10 -5.05
N LEU A 211 -51.81 -5.73 -6.06
CA LEU A 211 -53.26 -5.70 -5.92
C LEU A 211 -53.98 -6.80 -6.72
N ASP A 212 -53.22 -7.51 -7.58
CA ASP A 212 -53.75 -8.54 -8.50
C ASP A 212 -54.96 -8.04 -9.33
N LEU A 213 -54.97 -6.74 -9.66
CA LEU A 213 -56.02 -6.08 -10.42
C LEU A 213 -55.49 -5.63 -11.78
N PRO A 214 -56.23 -5.87 -12.88
CA PRO A 214 -55.84 -5.37 -14.20
C PRO A 214 -55.98 -3.84 -14.25
N VAL A 215 -54.94 -3.13 -14.72
CA VAL A 215 -54.96 -1.70 -14.95
C VAL A 215 -55.81 -1.41 -16.19
N LEU A 216 -56.93 -0.72 -16.01
CA LEU A 216 -57.86 -0.39 -17.10
C LEU A 216 -57.48 0.87 -17.90
N GLY A 217 -56.56 1.64 -17.39
CA GLY A 217 -56.06 2.84 -18.08
C GLY A 217 -55.32 3.82 -17.14
N THR A 218 -54.47 4.64 -17.71
CA THR A 218 -53.69 5.66 -16.99
C THR A 218 -54.15 7.07 -17.37
N VAL A 219 -54.22 7.98 -16.37
CA VAL A 219 -54.55 9.38 -16.59
C VAL A 219 -53.29 10.22 -16.41
N ALA A 220 -52.86 10.90 -17.48
CA ALA A 220 -51.69 11.76 -17.43
C ALA A 220 -51.93 12.98 -16.53
N LYS A 221 -50.97 13.25 -15.65
CA LYS A 221 -50.98 14.47 -14.79
C LYS A 221 -50.59 15.66 -15.63
N PHE A 222 -51.53 16.55 -15.94
CA PHE A 222 -51.21 17.82 -16.57
C PHE A 222 -50.56 18.76 -15.56
N LYS A 223 -49.33 19.18 -15.86
CA LYS A 223 -48.64 20.23 -15.13
C LYS A 223 -49.23 21.57 -15.54
N LYS A 224 -49.85 22.30 -14.59
CA LYS A 224 -50.34 23.68 -14.78
C LYS A 224 -49.18 24.65 -14.78
#